data_b7ed3ae4336f73c72d9dd16647631bc8
#
_entry.id   b7ed3ae4336f73c72d9dd16647631bc8
#
_cell.length_a   1.000
_cell.length_b   1.000
_cell.length_c   1.000
_cell.angle_alpha   90.00
_cell.angle_beta   90.00
_cell.angle_gamma   90.00
#
_symmetry.space_group_name_H-M   'P 1'
#
loop_
_entity.id
_entity.type
_entity.pdbx_description
1 polymer ?
#
loop_
_entity_poly.entity_id
_entity_poly.type
_entity_poly.pdbx_seq_one_letter_code
_entity_poly.pdbx_strand_id
1 'polypeptide(L)'
;GGDRLEDDNHAPDHMAKTKRSITGNPGRKEQTMRKEVIFDAKGIPSIMVVFTPEELGNGPACKVAGKTVKEIAISKYPNTMIGGLPYSLPFHKPAVNISFDEAVAACEAKGAGWHLMTNAEWAALAHISKKNGTLPRGNTNCGKSHSHPEETGTTYGEGGKTLTGSGPATWNHDHTPEGVADLCGDIWEMVGGVRWLDGQVQIIPDNNAAAGVDQSKGSSAWVPVCTADGDPIYYSVGDDEIALTDEKPERSSYDGIPFADLDSEIKVPELLKELALYPDDDHEGGEYFWLDSDGERLAF
;
A
#
# COMPACT_ATOMS: atom_id res chain seq x y z
N GLY A 1 -58.30 -51.07 -34.30
CA GLY A 1 -58.27 -50.73 -32.97
C GLY A 1 -57.35 -49.48 -32.80
N GLY A 2 -58.02 -48.34 -32.70
CA GLY A 2 -57.34 -47.13 -32.36
C GLY A 2 -57.24 -46.99 -30.86
N ASP A 3 -56.26 -46.24 -30.40
CA ASP A 3 -56.45 -45.51 -29.17
C ASP A 3 -55.56 -44.25 -29.11
N ARG A 4 -56.20 -43.26 -28.57
CA ARG A 4 -55.84 -41.85 -28.55
C ARG A 4 -54.67 -41.57 -27.61
N LEU A 5 -53.86 -40.64 -28.04
CA LEU A 5 -52.93 -39.89 -27.17
C LEU A 5 -53.79 -38.88 -26.41
N GLU A 6 -53.69 -38.85 -25.05
CA GLU A 6 -54.11 -37.77 -24.22
C GLU A 6 -52.81 -37.08 -23.64
N ASP A 7 -52.73 -35.78 -23.91
CA ASP A 7 -51.79 -34.86 -23.29
C ASP A 7 -52.13 -34.70 -21.80
N ASP A 8 -51.19 -34.94 -20.95
CA ASP A 8 -51.24 -34.42 -19.55
C ASP A 8 -50.00 -33.60 -19.21
N ASN A 9 -50.24 -32.31 -19.32
CA ASN A 9 -49.39 -31.26 -18.92
C ASN A 9 -49.54 -31.07 -17.40
N HIS A 10 -48.58 -31.58 -16.60
CA HIS A 10 -48.50 -31.26 -15.16
C HIS A 10 -47.07 -30.93 -14.79
N ALA A 11 -46.79 -29.64 -14.69
CA ALA A 11 -45.57 -29.11 -14.03
C ALA A 11 -45.72 -29.25 -12.51
N PRO A 12 -44.76 -29.79 -11.80
CA PRO A 12 -44.74 -29.66 -10.34
C PRO A 12 -44.08 -28.36 -9.95
N ASP A 13 -44.89 -27.44 -9.51
CA ASP A 13 -44.51 -26.30 -8.66
C ASP A 13 -44.10 -26.85 -7.30
N HIS A 14 -42.84 -26.75 -6.92
CA HIS A 14 -42.36 -26.71 -5.54
C HIS A 14 -40.83 -26.55 -5.51
N MET A 15 -40.37 -25.37 -5.84
CA MET A 15 -39.03 -24.91 -5.38
C MET A 15 -39.15 -24.44 -3.93
N ALA A 16 -38.94 -25.36 -3.01
CA ALA A 16 -38.77 -25.03 -1.59
C ALA A 16 -37.52 -24.17 -1.40
N LYS A 17 -37.74 -22.90 -1.13
CA LYS A 17 -36.67 -21.98 -0.68
C LYS A 17 -36.17 -22.47 0.66
N THR A 18 -35.08 -23.22 0.69
CA THR A 18 -34.35 -23.53 1.91
C THR A 18 -33.58 -22.26 2.33
N LYS A 19 -34.18 -21.51 3.23
CA LYS A 19 -33.44 -20.50 4.00
C LYS A 19 -32.44 -21.24 4.89
N ARG A 20 -31.17 -21.32 4.46
CA ARG A 20 -30.08 -21.62 5.41
C ARG A 20 -29.91 -20.41 6.31
N SER A 21 -30.40 -20.52 7.53
CA SER A 21 -30.01 -19.65 8.64
C SER A 21 -28.53 -19.94 8.93
N ILE A 22 -27.66 -19.05 8.47
CA ILE A 22 -26.28 -19.02 8.92
C ILE A 22 -26.36 -18.32 10.29
N THR A 23 -26.33 -19.08 11.36
CA THR A 23 -26.10 -18.57 12.71
C THR A 23 -24.66 -18.10 12.75
N GLY A 24 -24.45 -16.79 12.52
CA GLY A 24 -23.17 -16.13 12.65
C GLY A 24 -22.66 -16.23 14.09
N ASN A 25 -21.40 -16.58 14.24
CA ASN A 25 -20.68 -16.56 15.49
C ASN A 25 -20.71 -15.09 16.05
N PRO A 26 -21.26 -14.81 17.25
CA PRO A 26 -21.45 -13.46 17.77
C PRO A 26 -20.16 -12.86 18.34
N GLY A 27 -19.11 -12.71 17.51
CA GLY A 27 -17.82 -12.17 17.91
C GLY A 27 -16.93 -11.72 16.77
N ARG A 28 -17.28 -12.02 15.54
CA ARG A 28 -16.53 -11.52 14.39
C ARG A 28 -17.22 -10.24 13.91
N LYS A 29 -16.59 -9.07 14.14
CA LYS A 29 -16.96 -7.85 13.42
C LYS A 29 -17.00 -8.21 11.94
N GLU A 30 -18.12 -7.94 11.29
CA GLU A 30 -18.22 -8.09 9.84
C GLU A 30 -17.12 -7.22 9.22
N GLN A 31 -16.18 -7.86 8.54
CA GLN A 31 -15.13 -7.17 7.81
C GLN A 31 -15.82 -6.52 6.61
N THR A 32 -15.82 -5.19 6.58
CA THR A 32 -16.51 -4.41 5.54
C THR A 32 -15.61 -4.13 4.34
N MET A 33 -14.30 -4.40 4.47
CA MET A 33 -13.36 -4.35 3.35
C MET A 33 -13.90 -5.12 2.15
N ARG A 34 -13.94 -4.47 1.00
CA ARG A 34 -14.53 -5.04 -0.21
C ARG A 34 -13.70 -4.76 -1.45
N LYS A 35 -13.68 -5.72 -2.35
CA LYS A 35 -13.12 -5.53 -3.68
C LYS A 35 -14.16 -4.85 -4.58
N GLU A 36 -13.76 -3.79 -5.26
CA GLU A 36 -14.60 -3.05 -6.21
C GLU A 36 -13.89 -2.81 -7.54
N VAL A 37 -14.68 -2.64 -8.59
CA VAL A 37 -14.20 -2.12 -9.87
C VAL A 37 -14.56 -0.64 -9.95
N ILE A 38 -13.53 0.21 -9.93
CA ILE A 38 -13.69 1.66 -10.00
C ILE A 38 -13.25 2.14 -11.37
N PHE A 39 -14.10 2.95 -12.00
CA PHE A 39 -13.86 3.50 -13.33
C PHE A 39 -13.23 4.89 -13.22
N ASP A 40 -12.24 5.17 -14.07
CA ASP A 40 -11.66 6.49 -14.21
C ASP A 40 -12.58 7.44 -14.99
N ALA A 41 -12.16 8.71 -15.19
CA ALA A 41 -12.92 9.71 -15.94
C ALA A 41 -13.16 9.33 -17.43
N LYS A 42 -12.40 8.37 -17.97
CA LYS A 42 -12.56 7.84 -19.33
C LYS A 42 -13.40 6.57 -19.38
N GLY A 43 -13.89 6.09 -18.24
CA GLY A 43 -14.69 4.87 -18.13
C GLY A 43 -13.85 3.59 -18.20
N ILE A 44 -12.55 3.66 -17.89
CA ILE A 44 -11.66 2.48 -17.89
C ILE A 44 -11.52 1.95 -16.46
N PRO A 45 -11.68 0.62 -16.24
CA PRO A 45 -11.72 0.03 -14.91
C PRO A 45 -10.35 -0.15 -14.27
N SER A 46 -10.30 -0.04 -12.94
CA SER A 46 -9.25 -0.57 -12.07
C SER A 46 -9.90 -1.43 -10.98
N ILE A 47 -9.22 -2.51 -10.59
CA ILE A 47 -9.67 -3.35 -9.47
C ILE A 47 -9.06 -2.76 -8.20
N MET A 48 -9.91 -2.38 -7.26
CA MET A 48 -9.54 -1.70 -6.02
C MET A 48 -9.98 -2.51 -4.81
N VAL A 49 -9.32 -2.30 -3.69
CA VAL A 49 -9.78 -2.72 -2.35
C VAL A 49 -10.19 -1.47 -1.60
N VAL A 50 -11.41 -1.43 -1.12
CA VAL A 50 -12.00 -0.28 -0.44
C VAL A 50 -12.06 -0.55 1.05
N PHE A 51 -11.56 0.39 1.83
CA PHE A 51 -11.47 0.35 3.27
C PHE A 51 -12.25 1.51 3.90
N THR A 52 -12.81 1.29 5.07
CA THR A 52 -13.26 2.36 5.96
C THR A 52 -12.09 2.86 6.83
N PRO A 53 -12.18 4.07 7.40
CA PRO A 53 -11.19 4.55 8.36
C PRO A 53 -10.97 3.62 9.54
N GLU A 54 -12.02 3.00 10.07
CA GLU A 54 -11.95 2.05 11.19
C GLU A 54 -11.10 0.82 10.84
N GLU A 55 -11.23 0.31 9.61
CA GLU A 55 -10.44 -0.82 9.12
C GLU A 55 -8.96 -0.48 8.97
N LEU A 56 -8.65 0.77 8.62
CA LEU A 56 -7.28 1.30 8.54
C LEU A 56 -6.77 1.88 9.85
N GLY A 57 -7.47 1.64 10.98
CA GLY A 57 -7.04 2.06 12.31
C GLY A 57 -7.22 3.55 12.62
N ASN A 58 -7.94 4.31 11.81
CA ASN A 58 -8.18 5.75 11.97
C ASN A 58 -6.90 6.62 12.01
N GLY A 59 -5.81 6.13 11.41
CA GLY A 59 -4.51 6.82 11.37
C GLY A 59 -4.45 7.98 10.38
N PRO A 60 -3.22 8.47 10.08
CA PRO A 60 -2.98 9.62 9.20
C PRO A 60 -3.62 9.51 7.82
N ALA A 61 -3.66 8.32 7.22
CA ALA A 61 -4.32 8.05 5.93
C ALA A 61 -5.79 8.48 5.89
N CYS A 62 -6.47 8.44 7.02
CA CYS A 62 -7.91 8.67 7.10
C CYS A 62 -8.31 10.15 7.15
N LYS A 63 -7.34 11.08 7.14
CA LYS A 63 -7.58 12.52 7.11
C LYS A 63 -7.00 13.11 5.84
N VAL A 64 -7.83 13.78 5.06
CA VAL A 64 -7.41 14.49 3.84
C VAL A 64 -8.00 15.90 3.89
N ALA A 65 -7.17 16.92 3.69
CA ALA A 65 -7.54 18.33 3.79
C ALA A 65 -8.29 18.65 5.11
N GLY A 66 -7.81 18.12 6.23
CA GLY A 66 -8.37 18.32 7.57
C GLY A 66 -9.72 17.64 7.82
N LYS A 67 -10.19 16.78 6.92
CA LYS A 67 -11.46 16.05 7.05
C LYS A 67 -11.25 14.55 7.07
N THR A 68 -11.97 13.84 7.93
CA THR A 68 -12.01 12.39 7.87
C THR A 68 -12.71 11.95 6.59
N VAL A 69 -12.05 11.11 5.81
CA VAL A 69 -12.62 10.50 4.61
C VAL A 69 -13.63 9.42 4.97
N LYS A 70 -14.56 9.13 4.09
CA LYS A 70 -15.54 8.05 4.33
C LYS A 70 -14.96 6.68 4.02
N GLU A 71 -14.16 6.61 2.96
CA GLU A 71 -13.56 5.39 2.43
C GLU A 71 -12.27 5.74 1.71
N ILE A 72 -11.36 4.79 1.66
CA ILE A 72 -10.12 4.85 0.89
C ILE A 72 -10.10 3.64 -0.04
N ALA A 73 -9.91 3.88 -1.34
CA ALA A 73 -9.78 2.83 -2.33
C ALA A 73 -8.30 2.69 -2.74
N ILE A 74 -7.71 1.55 -2.46
CA ILE A 74 -6.31 1.24 -2.80
C ILE A 74 -6.29 0.27 -3.98
N SER A 75 -5.40 0.46 -4.94
CA SER A 75 -5.18 -0.47 -6.03
C SER A 75 -4.93 -1.87 -5.49
N LYS A 76 -5.73 -2.85 -5.96
CA LYS A 76 -5.55 -4.24 -5.51
C LYS A 76 -4.21 -4.82 -5.95
N TYR A 77 -3.71 -4.38 -7.08
CA TYR A 77 -2.47 -4.84 -7.70
C TYR A 77 -1.55 -3.66 -8.00
N PRO A 78 -0.23 -3.84 -8.01
CA PRO A 78 0.68 -2.88 -8.59
C PRO A 78 0.20 -2.46 -9.99
N ASN A 79 0.24 -1.16 -10.28
CA ASN A 79 -0.38 -0.68 -11.50
C ASN A 79 0.43 -1.04 -12.73
N THR A 80 -0.26 -1.34 -13.83
CA THR A 80 0.32 -1.42 -15.18
C THR A 80 -0.01 -0.17 -15.98
N MET A 81 0.88 0.25 -16.87
CA MET A 81 0.67 1.44 -17.72
C MET A 81 0.00 1.06 -19.02
N ILE A 82 -1.18 1.62 -19.29
CA ILE A 82 -1.92 1.45 -20.55
C ILE A 82 -2.29 2.83 -21.09
N GLY A 83 -1.79 3.17 -22.27
CA GLY A 83 -2.05 4.48 -22.87
C GLY A 83 -1.57 5.66 -22.02
N GLY A 84 -0.51 5.48 -21.23
CA GLY A 84 0.06 6.50 -20.36
C GLY A 84 -0.66 6.68 -19.02
N LEU A 85 -1.64 5.83 -18.68
CA LEU A 85 -2.37 5.86 -17.43
C LEU A 85 -2.20 4.56 -16.64
N PRO A 86 -2.15 4.60 -15.28
CA PRO A 86 -1.97 3.44 -14.44
C PRO A 86 -3.30 2.71 -14.18
N TYR A 87 -3.31 1.39 -14.27
CA TYR A 87 -4.47 0.54 -14.01
C TYR A 87 -4.11 -0.65 -13.12
N SER A 88 -4.89 -0.87 -12.09
CA SER A 88 -4.80 -2.02 -11.20
C SER A 88 -5.48 -3.22 -11.85
N LEU A 89 -4.68 -4.10 -12.45
CA LEU A 89 -5.14 -5.28 -13.17
C LEU A 89 -4.27 -6.50 -12.82
N PRO A 90 -4.87 -7.71 -12.69
CA PRO A 90 -4.12 -8.93 -12.43
C PRO A 90 -3.39 -9.43 -13.68
N PHE A 91 -2.30 -10.17 -13.49
CA PHE A 91 -1.53 -10.85 -14.53
C PHE A 91 -0.98 -9.92 -15.61
N HIS A 92 -0.63 -8.68 -15.22
CA HIS A 92 0.05 -7.72 -16.08
C HIS A 92 1.48 -7.46 -15.58
N LYS A 93 2.31 -6.91 -16.44
CA LYS A 93 3.62 -6.40 -16.03
C LYS A 93 3.41 -5.13 -15.22
N PRO A 94 3.92 -5.03 -13.98
CA PRO A 94 3.85 -3.79 -13.22
C PRO A 94 4.62 -2.67 -13.92
N ALA A 95 4.22 -1.43 -13.67
CA ALA A 95 4.90 -0.24 -14.17
C ALA A 95 6.30 -0.15 -13.55
N VAL A 96 7.30 0.05 -14.38
CA VAL A 96 8.71 0.24 -13.99
C VAL A 96 9.33 1.35 -14.83
N ASN A 97 10.48 1.88 -14.39
CA ASN A 97 11.21 2.94 -15.09
C ASN A 97 10.35 4.21 -15.33
N ILE A 98 9.61 4.61 -14.32
CA ILE A 98 8.82 5.83 -14.28
C ILE A 98 9.39 6.74 -13.18
N SER A 99 9.50 8.04 -13.43
CA SER A 99 9.89 9.00 -12.40
C SER A 99 8.72 9.30 -11.46
N PHE A 100 9.02 9.87 -10.29
CA PHE A 100 8.00 10.27 -9.32
C PHE A 100 7.00 11.27 -9.91
N ASP A 101 7.48 12.32 -10.57
CA ASP A 101 6.62 13.33 -11.18
C ASP A 101 5.72 12.74 -12.28
N GLU A 102 6.24 11.81 -13.08
CA GLU A 102 5.44 11.08 -14.07
C GLU A 102 4.39 10.18 -13.42
N ALA A 103 4.72 9.51 -12.31
CA ALA A 103 3.78 8.67 -11.57
C ALA A 103 2.64 9.49 -10.97
N VAL A 104 2.95 10.62 -10.30
CA VAL A 104 1.94 11.55 -9.78
C VAL A 104 1.04 12.05 -10.90
N ALA A 105 1.61 12.60 -11.98
CA ALA A 105 0.85 13.14 -13.10
C ALA A 105 -0.02 12.07 -13.79
N ALA A 106 0.47 10.84 -13.94
CA ALA A 106 -0.28 9.75 -14.55
C ALA A 106 -1.48 9.32 -13.69
N CYS A 107 -1.34 9.30 -12.36
CA CYS A 107 -2.45 9.01 -11.46
C CYS A 107 -3.51 10.11 -11.52
N GLU A 108 -3.12 11.38 -11.40
CA GLU A 108 -4.02 12.53 -11.46
C GLU A 108 -4.76 12.64 -12.80
N ALA A 109 -4.12 12.26 -13.90
CA ALA A 109 -4.72 12.26 -15.23
C ALA A 109 -5.88 11.27 -15.40
N LYS A 110 -6.10 10.34 -14.46
CA LYS A 110 -7.29 9.47 -14.41
C LYS A 110 -8.55 10.22 -13.98
N GLY A 111 -8.42 11.38 -13.36
CA GLY A 111 -9.53 12.22 -12.92
C GLY A 111 -9.54 12.51 -11.42
N ALA A 112 -10.55 13.27 -10.99
CA ALA A 112 -10.64 13.69 -9.60
C ALA A 112 -10.67 12.52 -8.61
N GLY A 113 -9.88 12.62 -7.54
CA GLY A 113 -9.75 11.61 -6.49
C GLY A 113 -8.72 10.51 -6.77
N TRP A 114 -8.21 10.41 -7.99
CA TRP A 114 -7.09 9.53 -8.29
C TRP A 114 -5.77 10.19 -7.93
N HIS A 115 -4.93 9.51 -7.19
CA HIS A 115 -3.62 10.00 -6.76
C HIS A 115 -2.61 8.85 -6.65
N LEU A 116 -1.33 9.17 -6.63
CA LEU A 116 -0.29 8.21 -6.26
C LEU A 116 -0.49 7.80 -4.81
N MET A 117 -0.47 6.51 -4.51
CA MET A 117 -0.59 6.02 -3.13
C MET A 117 0.33 6.81 -2.21
N THR A 118 -0.19 7.30 -1.10
CA THR A 118 0.61 8.06 -0.14
C THR A 118 1.32 7.14 0.84
N ASN A 119 2.40 7.62 1.43
CA ASN A 119 3.10 6.89 2.49
C ASN A 119 2.16 6.59 3.68
N ALA A 120 1.25 7.51 4.02
CA ALA A 120 0.27 7.28 5.08
C ALA A 120 -0.67 6.11 4.76
N GLU A 121 -1.09 5.96 3.51
CA GLU A 121 -1.95 4.86 3.07
C GLU A 121 -1.19 3.53 3.06
N TRP A 122 0.06 3.55 2.60
CA TRP A 122 0.93 2.38 2.65
C TRP A 122 1.20 1.94 4.09
N ALA A 123 1.54 2.89 4.98
CA ALA A 123 1.77 2.64 6.39
C ALA A 123 0.52 2.05 7.09
N ALA A 124 -0.67 2.54 6.75
CA ALA A 124 -1.92 1.99 7.27
C ALA A 124 -2.08 0.50 6.92
N LEU A 125 -1.76 0.09 5.68
CA LEU A 125 -1.76 -1.33 5.29
C LEU A 125 -0.70 -2.13 6.06
N ALA A 126 0.51 -1.60 6.22
CA ALA A 126 1.57 -2.25 6.99
C ALA A 126 1.15 -2.48 8.45
N HIS A 127 0.59 -1.46 9.10
CA HIS A 127 0.11 -1.56 10.49
C HIS A 127 -1.03 -2.56 10.67
N ILE A 128 -2.03 -2.56 9.80
CA ILE A 128 -3.12 -3.55 9.91
C ILE A 128 -2.64 -4.97 9.63
N SER A 129 -1.71 -5.15 8.70
CA SER A 129 -1.10 -6.45 8.41
C SER A 129 -0.29 -6.96 9.60
N LYS A 130 0.55 -6.11 10.21
CA LYS A 130 1.28 -6.42 11.45
C LYS A 130 0.33 -6.79 12.58
N LYS A 131 -0.66 -5.95 12.86
CA LYS A 131 -1.67 -6.17 13.91
C LYS A 131 -2.43 -7.48 13.76
N ASN A 132 -2.69 -7.89 12.52
CA ASN A 132 -3.42 -9.11 12.22
C ASN A 132 -2.51 -10.35 12.10
N GLY A 133 -1.19 -10.20 12.18
CA GLY A 133 -0.22 -11.27 11.95
C GLY A 133 -0.20 -11.76 10.50
N THR A 134 -0.50 -10.87 9.56
CA THR A 134 -0.58 -11.17 8.12
C THR A 134 0.37 -10.33 7.29
N LEU A 135 1.55 -10.00 7.84
CA LEU A 135 2.59 -9.32 7.06
C LEU A 135 2.81 -10.06 5.74
N PRO A 136 2.64 -9.38 4.59
CA PRO A 136 2.68 -10.04 3.31
C PRO A 136 4.09 -10.54 3.00
N ARG A 137 4.17 -11.75 2.49
CA ARG A 137 5.35 -12.23 1.77
C ARG A 137 5.28 -11.77 0.32
N GLY A 138 6.33 -12.01 -0.46
CA GLY A 138 6.32 -11.57 -1.84
C GLY A 138 7.49 -12.14 -2.65
N ASN A 139 7.65 -11.63 -3.86
CA ASN A 139 8.75 -11.98 -4.75
C ASN A 139 10.07 -11.34 -4.29
N THR A 140 10.71 -11.91 -3.31
CA THR A 140 11.99 -11.45 -2.74
C THR A 140 13.20 -12.25 -3.25
N ASN A 141 12.97 -13.25 -4.12
CA ASN A 141 14.03 -14.07 -4.71
C ASN A 141 13.63 -14.61 -6.10
N CYS A 142 13.75 -13.77 -7.13
CA CYS A 142 13.64 -14.18 -8.53
C CYS A 142 12.38 -15.02 -8.83
N GLY A 143 11.21 -14.50 -8.53
CA GLY A 143 9.92 -15.12 -8.81
C GLY A 143 9.33 -15.91 -7.64
N LYS A 144 9.98 -15.91 -6.48
CA LYS A 144 9.55 -16.63 -5.28
C LYS A 144 9.90 -15.88 -3.99
N SER A 145 9.30 -16.30 -2.88
CA SER A 145 9.70 -15.83 -1.57
C SER A 145 11.03 -16.47 -1.15
N HIS A 146 11.94 -15.69 -0.56
CA HIS A 146 13.22 -16.21 -0.05
C HIS A 146 13.01 -17.08 1.20
N SER A 147 12.05 -16.73 2.06
CA SER A 147 11.74 -17.46 3.28
C SER A 147 10.81 -18.65 3.07
N HIS A 148 10.02 -18.65 1.98
CA HIS A 148 9.06 -19.69 1.60
C HIS A 148 9.21 -20.02 0.11
N PRO A 149 10.26 -20.78 -0.29
CA PRO A 149 10.59 -20.98 -1.71
C PRO A 149 9.53 -21.74 -2.52
N GLU A 150 8.58 -22.37 -1.87
CA GLU A 150 7.40 -23.00 -2.47
C GLU A 150 6.37 -21.98 -2.94
N GLU A 151 6.38 -20.75 -2.38
CA GLU A 151 5.53 -19.64 -2.79
C GLU A 151 6.13 -18.94 -3.99
N THR A 152 5.47 -19.08 -5.15
CA THR A 152 5.96 -18.57 -6.42
C THR A 152 4.88 -17.77 -7.15
N GLY A 153 5.32 -16.74 -7.90
CA GLY A 153 4.49 -16.04 -8.86
C GLY A 153 4.83 -16.42 -10.30
N THR A 154 4.02 -15.99 -11.25
CA THR A 154 4.27 -16.17 -12.69
C THR A 154 5.30 -15.15 -13.15
N THR A 155 6.50 -15.61 -13.47
CA THR A 155 7.60 -14.73 -13.91
C THR A 155 7.46 -14.28 -15.36
N TYR A 156 8.07 -13.13 -15.68
CA TYR A 156 8.21 -12.62 -17.04
C TYR A 156 9.58 -11.99 -17.27
N GLY A 157 10.04 -12.00 -18.54
CA GLY A 157 11.33 -11.42 -18.91
C GLY A 157 12.51 -12.05 -18.19
N GLU A 158 13.61 -11.29 -18.08
CA GLU A 158 14.80 -11.67 -17.31
C GLU A 158 14.72 -11.07 -15.90
N GLY A 159 15.40 -11.70 -14.92
CA GLY A 159 15.51 -11.19 -13.55
C GLY A 159 14.38 -11.63 -12.60
N GLY A 160 13.44 -12.48 -13.06
CA GLY A 160 12.48 -13.13 -12.15
C GLY A 160 11.39 -12.21 -11.60
N LYS A 161 11.10 -11.08 -12.24
CA LYS A 161 9.91 -10.28 -11.91
C LYS A 161 8.64 -11.07 -12.17
N THR A 162 7.60 -10.84 -11.36
CA THR A 162 6.32 -11.55 -11.47
C THR A 162 5.21 -10.67 -12.04
N LEU A 163 4.25 -11.31 -12.70
CA LEU A 163 3.03 -10.63 -13.10
C LEU A 163 2.19 -10.29 -11.87
N THR A 164 1.55 -9.14 -11.89
CA THR A 164 0.73 -8.63 -10.78
C THR A 164 -0.31 -9.63 -10.30
N GLY A 165 -0.41 -9.85 -9.00
CA GLY A 165 -1.35 -10.77 -8.36
C GLY A 165 -1.20 -12.23 -8.77
N SER A 166 -0.05 -12.63 -9.31
CA SER A 166 0.19 -14.02 -9.70
C SER A 166 0.74 -14.90 -8.58
N GLY A 167 1.11 -14.30 -7.45
CA GLY A 167 1.55 -15.01 -6.26
C GLY A 167 0.39 -15.59 -5.44
N PRO A 168 0.70 -16.39 -4.41
CA PRO A 168 -0.30 -16.94 -3.49
C PRO A 168 -0.94 -15.85 -2.61
N ALA A 169 -2.05 -16.17 -1.95
CA ALA A 169 -2.75 -15.23 -1.08
C ALA A 169 -1.89 -14.70 0.08
N THR A 170 -0.86 -15.42 0.49
CA THR A 170 0.12 -14.99 1.51
C THR A 170 0.98 -13.79 1.08
N TRP A 171 0.93 -13.40 -0.21
CA TRP A 171 1.53 -12.18 -0.73
C TRP A 171 0.58 -10.97 -0.66
N ASN A 172 -0.64 -11.18 -0.17
CA ASN A 172 -1.61 -10.12 0.06
C ASN A 172 -1.55 -9.65 1.52
N HIS A 173 -1.88 -8.39 1.76
CA HIS A 173 -1.79 -7.74 3.07
C HIS A 173 -2.55 -8.45 4.20
N ASP A 174 -3.59 -9.22 3.89
CA ASP A 174 -4.46 -9.92 4.82
C ASP A 174 -4.41 -11.46 4.66
N HIS A 175 -3.50 -11.97 3.83
CA HIS A 175 -3.37 -13.37 3.46
C HIS A 175 -4.65 -13.97 2.85
N THR A 176 -5.53 -13.14 2.25
CA THR A 176 -6.72 -13.60 1.54
C THR A 176 -6.69 -13.23 0.05
N PRO A 177 -7.43 -13.94 -0.81
CA PRO A 177 -7.53 -13.56 -2.22
C PRO A 177 -8.15 -12.18 -2.47
N GLU A 178 -8.82 -11.59 -1.48
CA GLU A 178 -9.48 -10.28 -1.60
C GLU A 178 -8.56 -9.12 -1.23
N GLY A 179 -7.45 -9.37 -0.54
CA GLY A 179 -6.51 -8.36 -0.06
C GLY A 179 -5.73 -7.63 -1.16
N VAL A 180 -5.05 -6.56 -0.77
CA VAL A 180 -4.08 -5.84 -1.63
C VAL A 180 -2.85 -6.71 -1.82
N ALA A 181 -2.47 -6.94 -3.07
CA ALA A 181 -1.43 -7.88 -3.46
C ALA A 181 -0.07 -7.21 -3.71
N ASP A 182 0.98 -8.00 -3.60
CA ASP A 182 2.35 -7.70 -4.05
C ASP A 182 2.98 -6.48 -3.35
N LEU A 183 2.65 -6.22 -2.08
CA LEU A 183 3.23 -5.13 -1.29
C LEU A 183 4.67 -5.41 -0.82
N CYS A 184 5.20 -6.59 -1.09
CA CYS A 184 6.53 -7.01 -0.69
C CYS A 184 7.31 -7.57 -1.88
N GLY A 185 8.48 -7.00 -2.16
CA GLY A 185 9.36 -7.44 -3.23
C GLY A 185 8.88 -7.11 -4.64
N ASP A 186 9.34 -7.85 -5.62
CA ASP A 186 9.10 -7.73 -7.06
C ASP A 186 9.68 -6.44 -7.69
N ILE A 187 9.14 -5.29 -7.39
CA ILE A 187 9.59 -3.98 -7.86
C ILE A 187 9.60 -2.96 -6.72
N TRP A 188 10.39 -1.89 -6.88
CA TRP A 188 10.30 -0.74 -6.00
C TRP A 188 9.00 0.01 -6.26
N GLU A 189 8.25 0.32 -5.20
CA GLU A 189 7.02 1.09 -5.27
C GLU A 189 7.25 2.51 -4.76
N MET A 190 6.74 3.50 -5.48
CA MET A 190 6.80 4.91 -5.09
C MET A 190 5.56 5.28 -4.29
N VAL A 191 5.76 6.05 -3.22
CA VAL A 191 4.67 6.63 -2.42
C VAL A 191 4.80 8.15 -2.37
N GLY A 192 3.67 8.85 -2.33
CA GLY A 192 3.61 10.30 -2.19
C GLY A 192 3.58 10.76 -0.73
N GLY A 193 3.74 12.06 -0.52
CA GLY A 193 3.53 12.70 0.78
C GLY A 193 4.66 12.59 1.78
N VAL A 194 5.78 11.95 1.45
CA VAL A 194 7.00 11.92 2.25
C VAL A 194 8.22 12.04 1.35
N ARG A 195 9.27 12.68 1.83
CA ARG A 195 10.57 12.74 1.17
C ARG A 195 11.70 12.96 2.18
N TRP A 196 12.92 12.67 1.73
CA TRP A 196 14.15 13.08 2.41
C TRP A 196 14.83 14.17 1.59
N LEU A 197 15.24 15.23 2.27
CA LEU A 197 16.02 16.32 1.69
C LEU A 197 17.30 16.53 2.53
N ASP A 198 18.44 16.10 2.02
CA ASP A 198 19.72 16.08 2.74
C ASP A 198 19.60 15.42 4.14
N GLY A 199 18.95 14.26 4.19
CA GLY A 199 18.66 13.52 5.42
C GLY A 199 17.46 14.03 6.22
N GLN A 200 16.95 15.26 5.97
CA GLN A 200 15.79 15.79 6.65
C GLN A 200 14.51 15.09 6.22
N VAL A 201 13.72 14.63 7.19
CA VAL A 201 12.41 14.04 6.94
C VAL A 201 11.39 15.14 6.68
N GLN A 202 10.78 15.15 5.51
CA GLN A 202 9.74 16.09 5.14
C GLN A 202 8.46 15.36 4.72
N ILE A 203 7.33 15.94 5.09
CA ILE A 203 6.00 15.41 4.75
C ILE A 203 5.11 16.48 4.13
N ILE A 204 4.05 16.03 3.45
CA ILE A 204 2.88 16.86 3.16
C ILE A 204 1.84 16.54 4.23
N PRO A 205 1.52 17.51 5.14
CA PRO A 205 0.65 17.27 6.29
C PRO A 205 -0.75 16.84 5.90
N ASP A 206 -1.48 16.23 6.87
CA ASP A 206 -2.89 15.83 6.76
C ASP A 206 -3.19 14.94 5.54
N ASN A 207 -2.23 14.14 5.12
CA ASN A 207 -2.33 13.31 3.91
C ASN A 207 -2.80 14.11 2.67
N ASN A 208 -2.46 15.40 2.58
CA ASN A 208 -2.91 16.29 1.49
C ASN A 208 -2.30 15.92 0.13
N ALA A 209 -1.28 15.05 0.11
CA ALA A 209 -0.80 14.42 -1.11
C ALA A 209 -1.93 13.66 -1.85
N ALA A 210 -2.89 13.10 -1.12
CA ALA A 210 -4.10 12.47 -1.68
C ALA A 210 -5.13 13.48 -2.23
N ALA A 211 -4.96 14.77 -1.95
CA ALA A 211 -5.84 15.85 -2.42
C ALA A 211 -5.32 16.58 -3.66
N GLY A 212 -4.27 16.08 -4.32
CA GLY A 212 -3.66 16.72 -5.48
C GLY A 212 -2.85 17.98 -5.15
N VAL A 213 -2.28 18.05 -3.94
CA VAL A 213 -1.33 19.10 -3.57
C VAL A 213 -0.04 18.89 -4.37
N ASP A 214 0.58 19.99 -4.82
CA ASP A 214 1.84 19.95 -5.55
C ASP A 214 2.94 19.24 -4.74
N GLN A 215 3.43 18.13 -5.25
CA GLN A 215 4.48 17.30 -4.67
C GLN A 215 5.82 17.47 -5.39
N SER A 216 5.92 18.45 -6.30
CA SER A 216 7.17 18.72 -7.01
C SER A 216 8.29 19.11 -6.04
N LYS A 217 9.52 18.98 -6.49
CA LYS A 217 10.73 19.30 -5.71
C LYS A 217 10.69 20.68 -5.06
N GLY A 218 10.20 21.69 -5.80
CA GLY A 218 10.14 23.09 -5.35
C GLY A 218 8.87 23.48 -4.60
N SER A 219 7.96 22.54 -4.33
CA SER A 219 6.69 22.86 -3.67
C SER A 219 6.89 23.35 -2.24
N SER A 220 6.13 24.40 -1.88
CA SER A 220 6.07 24.90 -0.49
C SER A 220 5.18 24.05 0.43
N ALA A 221 4.55 23.00 -0.09
CA ALA A 221 3.73 22.09 0.70
C ALA A 221 4.55 21.13 1.58
N TRP A 222 5.81 20.93 1.25
CA TRP A 222 6.72 20.13 2.04
C TRP A 222 7.09 20.85 3.34
N VAL A 223 6.89 20.18 4.46
CA VAL A 223 7.30 20.68 5.79
C VAL A 223 8.16 19.66 6.50
N PRO A 224 9.17 20.07 7.27
CA PRO A 224 9.95 19.15 8.08
C PRO A 224 9.09 18.50 9.16
N VAL A 225 9.35 17.22 9.46
CA VAL A 225 8.92 16.64 10.73
C VAL A 225 9.85 17.19 11.80
N CYS A 226 9.28 17.64 12.92
CA CYS A 226 10.04 18.30 13.98
C CYS A 226 9.88 17.56 15.32
N THR A 227 10.86 17.77 16.20
CA THR A 227 10.78 17.42 17.63
C THR A 227 9.69 18.24 18.33
N ALA A 228 9.40 17.94 19.59
CA ALA A 228 8.45 18.71 20.39
C ALA A 228 8.91 20.17 20.62
N ASP A 229 10.21 20.43 20.54
CA ASP A 229 10.82 21.76 20.68
C ASP A 229 10.85 22.55 19.36
N GLY A 230 10.48 21.90 18.26
CA GLY A 230 10.37 22.51 16.93
C GLY A 230 11.60 22.34 16.04
N ASP A 231 12.59 21.57 16.47
CA ASP A 231 13.80 21.31 15.69
C ASP A 231 13.54 20.26 14.60
N PRO A 232 13.97 20.48 13.34
CA PRO A 232 13.78 19.51 12.26
C PRO A 232 14.50 18.18 12.54
N ILE A 233 13.88 17.08 12.14
CA ILE A 233 14.40 15.73 12.33
C ILE A 233 15.11 15.27 11.05
N TYR A 234 16.25 14.63 11.25
CA TYR A 234 17.08 14.03 10.21
C TYR A 234 17.30 12.55 10.50
N TYR A 235 17.60 11.78 9.45
CA TYR A 235 18.31 10.51 9.58
C TYR A 235 19.80 10.75 9.39
N SER A 236 20.58 10.30 10.35
CA SER A 236 22.04 10.24 10.26
C SER A 236 22.46 8.81 9.93
N VAL A 237 23.37 8.68 8.97
CA VAL A 237 23.92 7.37 8.57
C VAL A 237 25.36 7.31 9.03
N GLY A 238 25.64 6.42 9.99
CA GLY A 238 26.97 6.10 10.50
C GLY A 238 27.51 4.79 9.90
N ASP A 239 28.59 4.29 10.48
CA ASP A 239 29.12 2.97 10.15
C ASP A 239 28.22 1.90 10.79
N ASP A 240 27.46 1.16 9.96
CA ASP A 240 26.50 0.13 10.38
C ASP A 240 25.34 0.64 11.29
N GLU A 241 25.03 1.92 11.24
CA GLU A 241 23.99 2.54 12.06
C GLU A 241 23.20 3.59 11.27
N ILE A 242 21.88 3.60 11.43
CA ILE A 242 21.00 4.68 11.01
C ILE A 242 20.21 5.15 12.22
N ALA A 243 20.30 6.44 12.55
CA ALA A 243 19.67 7.01 13.72
C ALA A 243 18.88 8.29 13.39
N LEU A 244 17.79 8.53 14.13
CA LEU A 244 17.10 9.82 14.13
C LEU A 244 17.84 10.81 15.03
N THR A 245 18.05 12.02 14.52
CA THR A 245 18.70 13.12 15.22
C THR A 245 18.03 14.46 14.89
N ASP A 246 18.21 15.49 15.71
CA ASP A 246 17.83 16.87 15.42
C ASP A 246 19.03 17.72 14.91
N GLU A 247 20.18 17.11 14.76
CA GLU A 247 21.35 17.72 14.15
C GLU A 247 21.47 17.36 12.66
N LYS A 248 21.66 18.38 11.80
CA LYS A 248 21.86 18.13 10.37
C LYS A 248 23.16 17.33 10.15
N PRO A 249 23.12 16.15 9.47
CA PRO A 249 24.31 15.37 9.20
C PRO A 249 25.36 16.17 8.38
N GLU A 250 26.63 16.06 8.77
CA GLU A 250 27.73 16.73 8.07
C GLU A 250 28.03 16.12 6.70
N ARG A 251 27.67 14.85 6.51
CA ARG A 251 27.94 14.07 5.28
C ARG A 251 26.69 13.32 4.87
N SER A 252 26.48 13.26 3.57
CA SER A 252 25.56 12.30 2.97
C SER A 252 26.20 10.91 2.94
N SER A 253 25.41 9.90 3.20
CA SER A 253 25.79 8.49 3.14
C SER A 253 24.62 7.63 2.68
N TYR A 254 24.93 6.40 2.27
CA TYR A 254 23.95 5.40 1.89
C TYR A 254 24.21 4.12 2.67
N ASP A 255 23.21 3.64 3.36
CA ASP A 255 23.28 2.36 4.06
C ASP A 255 21.90 1.72 4.19
N GLY A 256 21.85 0.45 4.64
CA GLY A 256 20.65 -0.29 4.93
C GLY A 256 20.84 -1.15 6.16
N ILE A 257 19.92 -1.03 7.11
CA ILE A 257 19.87 -1.81 8.33
C ILE A 257 18.50 -2.48 8.49
N PRO A 258 18.37 -3.54 9.31
CA PRO A 258 17.06 -4.03 9.70
C PRO A 258 16.23 -2.87 10.30
N PHE A 259 14.97 -2.78 9.90
CA PHE A 259 14.10 -1.68 10.36
C PHE A 259 13.97 -1.63 11.87
N ALA A 260 13.99 -2.80 12.52
CA ALA A 260 13.98 -2.92 13.98
C ALA A 260 15.21 -2.33 14.67
N ASP A 261 16.32 -2.17 13.94
CA ASP A 261 17.62 -1.69 14.47
C ASP A 261 17.81 -0.18 14.25
N LEU A 262 16.79 0.54 13.74
CA LEU A 262 16.81 1.99 13.68
C LEU A 262 16.94 2.57 15.08
N ASP A 263 17.96 3.41 15.30
CA ASP A 263 18.22 4.07 16.58
C ASP A 263 17.70 5.52 16.60
N SER A 264 17.75 6.16 17.76
CA SER A 264 17.33 7.54 17.90
C SER A 264 18.03 8.21 19.05
N GLU A 265 18.64 9.37 18.78
CA GLU A 265 19.22 10.29 19.76
C GLU A 265 18.19 11.24 20.37
N ILE A 266 16.96 11.23 19.84
CA ILE A 266 15.85 12.12 20.20
C ILE A 266 14.63 11.34 20.65
N LYS A 267 13.69 12.02 21.32
CA LYS A 267 12.38 11.46 21.54
C LYS A 267 11.62 11.38 20.20
N VAL A 268 11.39 10.17 19.71
CA VAL A 268 10.72 9.91 18.43
C VAL A 268 9.30 10.43 18.47
N PRO A 269 8.89 11.32 17.55
CA PRO A 269 7.50 11.70 17.40
C PRO A 269 6.63 10.50 16.98
N GLU A 270 5.44 10.39 17.57
CA GLU A 270 4.48 9.32 17.25
C GLU A 270 4.14 9.27 15.76
N LEU A 271 4.09 10.42 15.11
CA LEU A 271 3.83 10.54 13.68
C LEU A 271 4.80 9.69 12.83
N LEU A 272 6.08 9.58 13.20
CA LEU A 272 7.04 8.76 12.45
C LEU A 272 6.71 7.27 12.56
N LYS A 273 6.22 6.82 13.73
CA LYS A 273 5.74 5.46 13.92
C LYS A 273 4.44 5.22 13.13
N GLU A 274 3.48 6.15 13.22
CA GLU A 274 2.22 6.08 12.45
C GLU A 274 2.44 6.04 10.94
N LEU A 275 3.50 6.67 10.45
CA LEU A 275 3.89 6.68 9.03
C LEU A 275 4.83 5.51 8.65
N ALA A 276 5.08 4.56 9.56
CA ALA A 276 6.03 3.46 9.39
C ALA A 276 7.44 3.92 8.94
N LEU A 277 7.85 5.10 9.40
CA LEU A 277 9.18 5.66 9.18
C LEU A 277 10.11 5.40 10.37
N TYR A 278 9.59 4.91 11.48
CA TYR A 278 10.31 4.43 12.64
C TYR A 278 9.56 3.23 13.25
N PRO A 279 10.25 2.20 13.75
CA PRO A 279 9.59 1.01 14.28
C PRO A 279 8.78 1.32 15.54
N ASP A 280 7.68 0.59 15.72
CA ASP A 280 6.98 0.51 17.00
C ASP A 280 7.84 -0.22 18.04
N ASP A 281 7.58 0.02 19.32
CA ASP A 281 8.35 -0.55 20.43
C ASP A 281 8.30 -2.10 20.48
N ASP A 282 7.33 -2.73 19.82
CA ASP A 282 7.13 -4.18 19.73
C ASP A 282 7.44 -4.75 18.34
N HIS A 283 8.16 -4.00 17.50
CA HIS A 283 8.53 -4.46 16.16
C HIS A 283 9.61 -5.54 16.22
N GLU A 284 9.32 -6.69 15.65
CA GLU A 284 10.21 -7.87 15.60
C GLU A 284 10.38 -8.38 14.15
N GLY A 285 10.30 -7.48 13.18
CA GLY A 285 10.40 -7.82 11.75
C GLY A 285 11.85 -7.95 11.27
N GLY A 286 12.04 -8.62 10.14
CA GLY A 286 13.32 -8.72 9.43
C GLY A 286 13.38 -7.83 8.20
N GLU A 287 12.49 -6.86 8.08
CA GLU A 287 12.45 -5.88 7.00
C GLU A 287 13.67 -4.97 7.07
N TYR A 288 14.21 -4.60 5.92
CA TYR A 288 15.32 -3.67 5.81
C TYR A 288 14.84 -2.27 5.52
N PHE A 289 15.44 -1.30 6.21
CA PHE A 289 15.32 0.11 5.92
C PHE A 289 16.58 0.57 5.19
N TRP A 290 16.41 1.12 3.99
CA TRP A 290 17.48 1.64 3.17
C TRP A 290 17.37 3.16 3.07
N LEU A 291 18.43 3.87 3.39
CA LEU A 291 18.50 5.31 3.33
C LEU A 291 19.64 5.75 2.42
N ASP A 292 19.32 6.66 1.51
CA ASP A 292 20.29 7.48 0.81
C ASP A 292 20.06 8.93 1.23
N SER A 293 20.94 9.46 2.08
CA SER A 293 20.81 10.81 2.60
C SER A 293 21.38 11.88 1.67
N ASP A 294 21.84 11.51 0.47
CA ASP A 294 22.37 12.44 -0.52
C ASP A 294 21.25 13.10 -1.34
N GLY A 295 21.16 14.41 -1.25
CA GLY A 295 20.20 15.22 -1.98
C GLY A 295 18.76 14.97 -1.61
N GLU A 296 17.86 15.04 -2.59
CA GLU A 296 16.42 14.78 -2.43
C GLU A 296 16.10 13.35 -2.83
N ARG A 297 15.48 12.62 -1.92
CA ARG A 297 14.88 11.29 -2.19
C ARG A 297 13.41 11.34 -1.86
N LEU A 298 12.61 10.79 -2.74
CA LEU A 298 11.20 10.53 -2.52
C LEU A 298 11.09 9.11 -1.97
N ALA A 299 10.24 8.90 -0.97
CA ALA A 299 10.13 7.63 -0.26
C ALA A 299 9.80 6.46 -1.17
N PHE A 300 10.27 5.28 -0.78
CA PHE A 300 10.13 4.04 -1.51
C PHE A 300 9.10 3.12 -0.88
#